data_2dfa8164d40ec2d3adf4cdaac89d6b32
#
_entry.id   2dfa8164d40ec2d3adf4cdaac89d6b32
#
_cell.length_a   1.000
_cell.length_b   1.000
_cell.length_c   1.000
_cell.angle_alpha   90.00
_cell.angle_beta   90.00
_cell.angle_gamma   90.00
#
_symmetry.space_group_name_H-M   'P 1'
#
loop_
_entity.id
_entity.type
_entity.pdbx_description
1 polymer ?
#
loop_
_entity_poly.entity_id
_entity_poly.type
_entity_poly.pdbx_seq_one_letter_code
_entity_poly.pdbx_strand_id
1 'polypeptide(L)'
;QAGVRVVDRRLRVLLLDQAPRWEFKYLEAMLLRERRVELSCFLLEADRDSGQADGSPYLPRLPNRPETLYDFDLIVLGDIDPRLLPEGYLSLLGSYVSQAGGALTVIAGKRFMPSAYGQTELQQLLPVELAGASIASSAEPAVRPIKLALTPEGRESVMLRLGDSPEESEARWDLLPPVYWAARVERAKPAASVLLTRPDASTGSREAPVLALHRYGAGEVLF
;
A
#
# COMPACT_ATOMS: atom_id res chain seq x y z
N GLN A 1 -1.47 -25.97 -23.87
CA GLN A 1 -0.90 -24.73 -24.42
C GLN A 1 -1.46 -23.59 -23.61
N ALA A 2 -0.61 -22.92 -22.82
CA ALA A 2 -0.97 -21.69 -22.12
C ALA A 2 -0.78 -20.54 -23.12
N GLY A 3 -1.91 -19.93 -23.55
CA GLY A 3 -1.88 -18.74 -24.39
C GLY A 3 -1.53 -17.52 -23.55
N VAL A 4 -0.40 -16.89 -23.79
CA VAL A 4 -0.05 -15.58 -23.21
C VAL A 4 -0.72 -14.51 -24.09
N ARG A 5 -1.66 -13.78 -23.52
CA ARG A 5 -2.26 -12.62 -24.18
C ARG A 5 -1.40 -11.40 -23.84
N VAL A 6 -0.62 -10.93 -24.81
CA VAL A 6 0.08 -9.65 -24.68
C VAL A 6 -0.97 -8.55 -24.86
N VAL A 7 -1.24 -7.80 -23.79
CA VAL A 7 -2.12 -6.62 -23.83
C VAL A 7 -1.22 -5.39 -23.84
N ASP A 8 -1.24 -4.67 -24.96
CA ASP A 8 -0.50 -3.40 -25.13
C ASP A 8 -1.35 -2.22 -24.61
N ARG A 9 -1.77 -2.31 -23.34
CA ARG A 9 -2.45 -1.20 -22.64
C ARG A 9 -1.64 -0.74 -21.46
N ARG A 10 -1.70 0.55 -21.17
CA ARG A 10 -1.10 1.10 -19.96
C ARG A 10 -1.85 0.60 -18.72
N LEU A 11 -1.13 0.36 -17.64
CA LEU A 11 -1.71 0.07 -16.34
C LEU A 11 -2.34 1.35 -15.78
N ARG A 12 -3.62 1.31 -15.49
CA ARG A 12 -4.36 2.43 -14.90
C ARG A 12 -4.21 2.37 -13.38
N VAL A 13 -3.52 3.34 -12.82
CA VAL A 13 -3.22 3.42 -11.39
C VAL A 13 -3.96 4.59 -10.77
N LEU A 14 -4.69 4.33 -9.68
CA LEU A 14 -5.31 5.36 -8.86
C LEU A 14 -4.53 5.53 -7.57
N LEU A 15 -3.95 6.71 -7.35
CA LEU A 15 -3.22 7.07 -6.13
C LEU A 15 -4.11 7.97 -5.26
N LEU A 16 -4.50 7.47 -4.09
CA LEU A 16 -5.38 8.14 -3.14
C LEU A 16 -4.62 8.47 -1.86
N ASP A 17 -4.70 9.70 -1.40
CA ASP A 17 -4.24 10.10 -0.06
C ASP A 17 -5.12 11.22 0.49
N GLN A 18 -5.00 11.52 1.78
CA GLN A 18 -5.72 12.66 2.36
C GLN A 18 -5.04 13.96 2.01
N ALA A 19 -3.72 14.01 2.17
CA ALA A 19 -2.89 15.19 1.95
C ALA A 19 -1.59 14.81 1.20
N PRO A 20 -0.93 15.75 0.52
CA PRO A 20 0.27 15.48 -0.27
C PRO A 20 1.50 15.27 0.64
N ARG A 21 1.56 14.16 1.35
CA ARG A 21 2.73 13.74 2.14
C ARG A 21 3.90 13.28 1.24
N TRP A 22 5.07 13.07 1.82
CA TRP A 22 6.28 12.72 1.06
C TRP A 22 6.12 11.43 0.26
N GLU A 23 5.54 10.39 0.85
CA GLU A 23 5.30 9.10 0.20
C GLU A 23 4.44 9.27 -1.05
N PHE A 24 3.36 10.07 -0.94
CA PHE A 24 2.51 10.40 -2.08
C PHE A 24 3.31 11.09 -3.21
N LYS A 25 4.09 12.13 -2.88
CA LYS A 25 4.86 12.89 -3.87
C LYS A 25 5.92 12.05 -4.58
N TYR A 26 6.60 11.16 -3.85
CA TYR A 26 7.58 10.27 -4.46
C TYR A 26 6.94 9.24 -5.38
N LEU A 27 5.82 8.64 -4.96
CA LEU A 27 5.07 7.70 -5.80
C LEU A 27 4.50 8.38 -7.04
N GLU A 28 3.89 9.54 -6.88
CA GLU A 28 3.40 10.34 -8.01
C GLU A 28 4.53 10.61 -9.02
N ALA A 29 5.66 11.14 -8.56
CA ALA A 29 6.78 11.46 -9.43
C ALA A 29 7.37 10.22 -10.12
N MET A 30 7.40 9.08 -9.45
CA MET A 30 7.86 7.81 -10.01
C MET A 30 6.89 7.27 -11.06
N LEU A 31 5.60 7.23 -10.73
CA LEU A 31 4.56 6.66 -11.61
C LEU A 31 4.34 7.52 -12.85
N LEU A 32 4.44 8.84 -12.75
CA LEU A 32 4.37 9.75 -13.91
C LEU A 32 5.51 9.55 -14.94
N ARG A 33 6.66 9.05 -14.50
CA ARG A 33 7.79 8.76 -15.38
C ARG A 33 7.68 7.41 -16.09
N GLU A 34 6.84 6.50 -15.57
CA GLU A 34 6.69 5.16 -16.14
C GLU A 34 5.74 5.21 -17.35
N ARG A 35 6.28 4.93 -18.53
CA ARG A 35 5.51 4.99 -19.78
C ARG A 35 4.36 3.99 -19.87
N ARG A 36 4.43 2.91 -19.10
CA ARG A 36 3.41 1.84 -19.05
C ARG A 36 2.29 2.15 -18.07
N VAL A 37 2.38 3.26 -17.34
CA VAL A 37 1.40 3.67 -16.34
C VAL A 37 0.58 4.86 -16.85
N GLU A 38 -0.71 4.82 -16.61
CA GLU A 38 -1.64 5.92 -16.69
C GLU A 38 -2.08 6.24 -15.25
N LEU A 39 -1.48 7.30 -14.71
CA LEU A 39 -1.70 7.70 -13.32
C LEU A 39 -2.89 8.64 -13.19
N SER A 40 -3.78 8.34 -12.25
CA SER A 40 -4.78 9.24 -11.70
C SER A 40 -4.53 9.47 -10.22
N CYS A 41 -4.61 10.70 -9.76
CA CYS A 41 -4.42 11.09 -8.36
C CYS A 41 -5.69 11.69 -7.78
N PHE A 42 -5.95 11.43 -6.50
CA PHE A 42 -6.99 12.14 -5.77
C PHE A 42 -6.52 12.41 -4.33
N LEU A 43 -6.62 13.67 -3.92
CA LEU A 43 -6.33 14.13 -2.56
C LEU A 43 -7.62 14.67 -1.94
N LEU A 44 -7.99 14.15 -0.76
CA LEU A 44 -9.24 14.53 -0.10
C LEU A 44 -9.23 15.98 0.39
N GLU A 45 -8.07 16.49 0.81
CA GLU A 45 -7.87 17.84 1.34
C GLU A 45 -7.31 18.84 0.31
N ALA A 46 -7.14 18.43 -0.97
CA ALA A 46 -6.69 19.37 -1.98
C ALA A 46 -7.80 20.32 -2.42
N ASP A 47 -7.41 21.55 -2.78
CA ASP A 47 -8.32 22.50 -3.42
C ASP A 47 -8.86 21.90 -4.73
N ARG A 48 -10.17 22.00 -4.92
CA ARG A 48 -10.88 21.46 -6.09
C ARG A 48 -10.38 22.04 -7.42
N ASP A 49 -9.72 23.20 -7.37
CA ASP A 49 -9.17 23.88 -8.55
C ASP A 49 -7.83 23.31 -9.00
N SER A 50 -7.16 22.50 -8.18
CA SER A 50 -5.83 21.93 -8.51
C SER A 50 -5.86 20.92 -9.67
N GLY A 51 -7.03 20.36 -10.00
CA GLY A 51 -7.19 19.34 -11.05
C GLY A 51 -7.59 19.88 -12.44
N GLN A 52 -7.72 21.19 -12.62
CA GLN A 52 -8.32 21.76 -13.84
C GLN A 52 -7.32 22.04 -14.98
N ALA A 53 -6.01 21.83 -14.78
CA ALA A 53 -5.05 21.99 -15.85
C ALA A 53 -5.13 20.80 -16.84
N ASP A 54 -5.17 21.09 -18.13
CA ASP A 54 -5.13 20.08 -19.19
C ASP A 54 -3.89 19.17 -19.01
N GLY A 55 -4.11 17.87 -18.94
CA GLY A 55 -3.05 16.87 -18.72
C GLY A 55 -2.66 16.66 -17.25
N SER A 56 -3.34 17.29 -16.30
CA SER A 56 -3.16 17.01 -14.87
C SER A 56 -3.59 15.58 -14.52
N PRO A 57 -2.81 14.84 -13.70
CA PRO A 57 -3.24 13.53 -13.23
C PRO A 57 -4.33 13.59 -12.16
N TYR A 58 -4.66 14.78 -11.65
CA TYR A 58 -5.58 14.94 -10.54
C TYR A 58 -7.03 14.87 -10.98
N LEU A 59 -7.78 13.96 -10.35
CA LEU A 59 -9.20 13.79 -10.60
C LEU A 59 -10.01 14.87 -9.86
N PRO A 60 -11.05 15.43 -10.49
CA PRO A 60 -11.91 16.42 -9.85
C PRO A 60 -12.85 15.81 -8.80
N ARG A 61 -13.05 14.50 -8.84
CA ARG A 61 -13.92 13.74 -7.93
C ARG A 61 -13.35 12.36 -7.65
N LEU A 62 -13.55 11.88 -6.43
CA LEU A 62 -13.23 10.52 -6.04
C LEU A 62 -14.09 9.53 -6.86
N PRO A 63 -13.47 8.55 -7.56
CA PRO A 63 -14.21 7.45 -8.18
C PRO A 63 -14.87 6.60 -7.10
N ASN A 64 -16.19 6.73 -6.94
CA ASN A 64 -16.95 6.09 -5.86
C ASN A 64 -18.08 5.18 -6.38
N ARG A 65 -18.00 4.77 -7.64
CA ARG A 65 -18.93 3.84 -8.28
C ARG A 65 -18.18 2.70 -8.94
N PRO A 66 -18.76 1.48 -9.01
CA PRO A 66 -18.13 0.35 -9.67
C PRO A 66 -17.64 0.68 -11.09
N GLU A 67 -18.46 1.38 -11.89
CA GLU A 67 -18.16 1.69 -13.29
C GLU A 67 -16.92 2.56 -13.48
N THR A 68 -16.58 3.34 -12.46
CA THR A 68 -15.42 4.25 -12.49
C THR A 68 -14.23 3.70 -11.73
N LEU A 69 -14.48 2.98 -10.62
CA LEU A 69 -13.42 2.46 -9.78
C LEU A 69 -12.79 1.19 -10.36
N TYR A 70 -13.60 0.32 -10.99
CA TYR A 70 -13.14 -0.95 -11.56
C TYR A 70 -12.37 -0.79 -12.88
N ASP A 71 -12.31 0.42 -13.40
CA ASP A 71 -11.48 0.76 -14.54
C ASP A 71 -9.97 0.79 -14.20
N PHE A 72 -9.61 0.90 -12.93
CA PHE A 72 -8.22 0.87 -12.48
C PHE A 72 -7.70 -0.55 -12.30
N ASP A 73 -6.44 -0.77 -12.67
CA ASP A 73 -5.75 -2.05 -12.46
C ASP A 73 -5.15 -2.13 -11.05
N LEU A 74 -4.72 -0.96 -10.52
CA LEU A 74 -4.14 -0.82 -9.19
C LEU A 74 -4.70 0.41 -8.50
N ILE A 75 -5.13 0.24 -7.25
CA ILE A 75 -5.46 1.33 -6.34
C ILE A 75 -4.41 1.38 -5.24
N VAL A 76 -3.81 2.54 -5.03
CA VAL A 76 -2.90 2.81 -3.91
C VAL A 76 -3.62 3.70 -2.91
N LEU A 77 -3.89 3.16 -1.72
CA LEU A 77 -4.59 3.84 -0.64
C LEU A 77 -3.58 4.29 0.42
N GLY A 78 -3.45 5.59 0.61
CA GLY A 78 -2.55 6.21 1.60
C GLY A 78 -3.20 6.41 2.97
N ASP A 79 -2.71 7.42 3.70
CA ASP A 79 -3.06 7.72 5.09
C ASP A 79 -4.31 8.60 5.19
N ILE A 80 -5.47 8.02 4.94
CA ILE A 80 -6.78 8.70 4.90
C ILE A 80 -7.55 8.42 6.19
N ASP A 81 -8.23 9.44 6.73
CA ASP A 81 -9.24 9.25 7.77
C ASP A 81 -10.45 8.51 7.17
N PRO A 82 -10.80 7.30 7.65
CA PRO A 82 -11.92 6.55 7.10
C PRO A 82 -13.26 7.27 7.18
N ARG A 83 -13.39 8.24 8.10
CA ARG A 83 -14.61 9.05 8.25
C ARG A 83 -14.82 10.07 7.13
N LEU A 84 -13.78 10.39 6.37
CA LEU A 84 -13.83 11.29 5.21
C LEU A 84 -14.18 10.56 3.91
N LEU A 85 -14.10 9.23 3.92
CA LEU A 85 -14.51 8.43 2.77
C LEU A 85 -16.04 8.37 2.67
N PRO A 86 -16.60 8.33 1.45
CA PRO A 86 -18.04 8.14 1.27
C PRO A 86 -18.52 6.85 1.94
N GLU A 87 -19.77 6.86 2.41
CA GLU A 87 -20.40 5.66 2.95
C GLU A 87 -20.33 4.49 1.94
N GLY A 88 -19.97 3.30 2.41
CA GLY A 88 -19.80 2.12 1.58
C GLY A 88 -18.55 2.08 0.70
N TYR A 89 -17.67 3.11 0.76
CA TYR A 89 -16.47 3.12 -0.08
C TYR A 89 -15.51 1.96 0.23
N LEU A 90 -15.36 1.59 1.49
CA LEU A 90 -14.52 0.46 1.89
C LEU A 90 -15.10 -0.89 1.41
N SER A 91 -16.43 -1.05 1.43
CA SER A 91 -17.10 -2.20 0.82
C SER A 91 -16.89 -2.24 -0.70
N LEU A 92 -16.91 -1.07 -1.36
CA LEU A 92 -16.64 -0.97 -2.78
C LEU A 92 -15.20 -1.38 -3.11
N LEU A 93 -14.20 -0.98 -2.31
CA LEU A 93 -12.83 -1.46 -2.43
C LEU A 93 -12.75 -2.98 -2.21
N GLY A 94 -13.50 -3.51 -1.26
CA GLY A 94 -13.61 -4.95 -1.03
C GLY A 94 -14.12 -5.70 -2.26
N SER A 95 -15.16 -5.19 -2.89
CA SER A 95 -15.72 -5.77 -4.12
C SER A 95 -14.78 -5.62 -5.31
N TYR A 96 -14.08 -4.48 -5.43
CA TYR A 96 -13.06 -4.24 -6.44
C TYR A 96 -11.96 -5.31 -6.39
N VAL A 97 -11.45 -5.62 -5.20
CA VAL A 97 -10.42 -6.66 -5.06
C VAL A 97 -11.01 -8.05 -5.25
N SER A 98 -12.07 -8.39 -4.47
CA SER A 98 -12.55 -9.78 -4.38
C SER A 98 -13.27 -10.27 -5.63
N GLN A 99 -14.00 -9.40 -6.33
CA GLN A 99 -14.88 -9.76 -7.43
C GLN A 99 -14.31 -9.30 -8.78
N ALA A 100 -13.83 -8.06 -8.87
CA ALA A 100 -13.28 -7.54 -10.11
C ALA A 100 -11.82 -7.94 -10.35
N GLY A 101 -11.12 -8.48 -9.33
CA GLY A 101 -9.74 -8.94 -9.46
C GLY A 101 -8.70 -7.82 -9.47
N GLY A 102 -9.07 -6.63 -8.98
CA GLY A 102 -8.18 -5.49 -8.88
C GLY A 102 -7.07 -5.67 -7.82
N ALA A 103 -5.98 -4.95 -7.99
CA ALA A 103 -4.89 -4.90 -7.01
C ALA A 103 -5.07 -3.70 -6.08
N LEU A 104 -4.90 -3.91 -4.77
CA LEU A 104 -4.94 -2.85 -3.76
C LEU A 104 -3.61 -2.81 -3.02
N THR A 105 -2.93 -1.66 -3.06
CA THR A 105 -1.77 -1.38 -2.19
C THR A 105 -2.20 -0.41 -1.10
N VAL A 106 -1.93 -0.74 0.15
CA VAL A 106 -2.22 0.12 1.29
C VAL A 106 -0.91 0.59 1.91
N ILE A 107 -0.72 1.91 1.96
CA ILE A 107 0.48 2.52 2.51
C ILE A 107 0.18 3.13 3.87
N ALA A 108 0.79 2.57 4.88
CA ALA A 108 0.66 3.07 6.24
C ALA A 108 1.12 4.53 6.39
N GLY A 109 0.51 5.22 7.33
CA GLY A 109 0.88 6.57 7.72
C GLY A 109 0.72 6.78 9.21
N LYS A 110 1.17 7.94 9.68
CA LYS A 110 1.22 8.25 11.10
C LYS A 110 -0.11 8.74 11.69
N ARG A 111 -1.05 9.15 10.83
CA ARG A 111 -2.29 9.81 11.29
C ARG A 111 -3.44 8.82 11.46
N PHE A 112 -3.70 7.99 10.47
CA PHE A 112 -4.90 7.17 10.40
C PHE A 112 -4.63 5.70 10.06
N MET A 113 -3.80 5.45 9.04
CA MET A 113 -3.53 4.10 8.56
C MET A 113 -2.32 3.47 9.28
N PRO A 114 -2.45 2.35 9.97
CA PRO A 114 -3.60 1.45 10.02
C PRO A 114 -4.53 1.65 11.22
N SER A 115 -4.18 2.49 12.21
CA SER A 115 -4.81 2.54 13.53
C SER A 115 -6.31 2.85 13.52
N ALA A 116 -6.77 3.71 12.59
CA ALA A 116 -8.18 4.07 12.47
C ALA A 116 -9.03 3.01 11.74
N TYR A 117 -8.41 1.97 11.20
CA TYR A 117 -9.09 0.98 10.35
C TYR A 117 -9.38 -0.35 11.05
N GLY A 118 -9.01 -0.49 12.34
CA GLY A 118 -9.13 -1.74 13.09
C GLY A 118 -10.55 -2.28 13.28
N GLN A 119 -11.58 -1.46 13.05
CA GLN A 119 -12.99 -1.86 13.12
C GLN A 119 -13.73 -1.58 11.80
N THR A 120 -13.01 -1.42 10.72
CA THR A 120 -13.59 -1.19 9.39
C THR A 120 -13.51 -2.45 8.53
N GLU A 121 -14.26 -2.45 7.44
CA GLU A 121 -14.24 -3.54 6.45
C GLU A 121 -12.86 -3.72 5.82
N LEU A 122 -12.04 -2.66 5.74
CA LEU A 122 -10.69 -2.74 5.20
C LEU A 122 -9.79 -3.71 5.98
N GLN A 123 -10.01 -3.88 7.30
CA GLN A 123 -9.24 -4.84 8.09
C GLN A 123 -9.35 -6.27 7.54
N GLN A 124 -10.50 -6.64 6.97
CA GLN A 124 -10.67 -7.97 6.37
C GLN A 124 -9.82 -8.15 5.12
N LEU A 125 -9.63 -7.05 4.36
CA LEU A 125 -8.84 -7.04 3.12
C LEU A 125 -7.34 -7.11 3.38
N LEU A 126 -6.85 -6.53 4.49
CA LEU A 126 -5.41 -6.43 4.74
C LEU A 126 -4.77 -7.81 4.98
N PRO A 127 -3.51 -8.03 4.52
CA PRO A 127 -2.74 -9.24 4.78
C PRO A 127 -2.24 -9.36 6.22
N VAL A 128 -2.53 -8.36 7.06
CA VAL A 128 -2.08 -8.26 8.45
C VAL A 128 -3.26 -8.08 9.38
N GLU A 129 -3.09 -8.52 10.63
CA GLU A 129 -3.99 -8.19 11.74
C GLU A 129 -3.49 -6.89 12.38
N LEU A 130 -4.40 -5.92 12.50
CA LEU A 130 -4.06 -4.63 13.06
C LEU A 130 -4.01 -4.74 14.58
N ALA A 131 -3.01 -4.11 15.18
CA ALA A 131 -2.92 -4.02 16.63
C ALA A 131 -4.14 -3.26 17.17
N GLY A 132 -4.75 -3.80 18.23
CA GLY A 132 -5.87 -3.14 18.90
C GLY A 132 -5.52 -1.73 19.39
N ALA A 133 -6.53 -0.88 19.57
CA ALA A 133 -6.38 0.52 19.96
C ALA A 133 -5.50 0.76 21.22
N SER A 134 -5.34 -0.25 22.07
CA SER A 134 -4.50 -0.19 23.27
C SER A 134 -3.00 -0.09 22.99
N ILE A 135 -2.54 -0.56 21.81
CA ILE A 135 -1.11 -0.52 21.45
C ILE A 135 -0.75 0.78 20.72
N ALA A 136 -1.74 1.44 20.12
CA ALA A 136 -1.55 2.74 19.44
C ALA A 136 -1.25 3.89 20.41
N SER A 137 -1.59 3.75 21.69
CA SER A 137 -1.49 4.80 22.72
C SER A 137 -0.16 4.83 23.50
N SER A 138 0.77 3.92 23.24
CA SER A 138 2.08 4.03 23.90
C SER A 138 2.86 5.18 23.25
N ALA A 139 3.29 6.14 24.09
CA ALA A 139 4.16 7.27 23.74
C ALA A 139 5.21 6.84 22.70
N GLU A 140 5.38 7.63 21.63
CA GLU A 140 6.40 7.34 20.61
C GLU A 140 7.73 7.10 21.35
N PRO A 141 8.31 5.90 21.30
CA PRO A 141 9.64 5.69 21.83
C PRO A 141 10.60 6.59 21.05
N ALA A 142 11.65 7.03 21.68
CA ALA A 142 12.70 7.84 21.04
C ALA A 142 12.97 7.30 19.64
N VAL A 143 12.98 8.18 18.64
CA VAL A 143 13.17 7.85 17.22
C VAL A 143 14.44 6.99 17.09
N ARG A 144 14.28 5.69 16.95
CA ARG A 144 15.38 4.75 16.79
C ARG A 144 15.42 4.25 15.35
N PRO A 145 16.62 4.12 14.77
CA PRO A 145 16.75 3.54 13.46
C PRO A 145 16.26 2.09 13.47
N ILE A 146 15.46 1.72 12.49
CA ILE A 146 14.91 0.37 12.29
C ILE A 146 15.54 -0.17 11.00
N LYS A 147 16.35 -1.21 11.11
CA LYS A 147 16.85 -1.93 9.92
C LYS A 147 15.79 -2.94 9.50
N LEU A 148 15.34 -2.83 8.26
CA LEU A 148 14.41 -3.80 7.66
C LEU A 148 15.19 -5.03 7.21
N ALA A 149 14.55 -6.20 7.25
CA ALA A 149 15.11 -7.45 6.80
C ALA A 149 14.19 -8.10 5.75
N LEU A 150 14.81 -8.64 4.68
CA LEU A 150 14.13 -9.49 3.72
C LEU A 150 13.85 -10.86 4.35
N THR A 151 12.64 -11.34 4.20
CA THR A 151 12.30 -12.75 4.47
C THR A 151 12.84 -13.64 3.34
N PRO A 152 12.81 -14.99 3.46
CA PRO A 152 13.07 -15.88 2.33
C PRO A 152 12.19 -15.55 1.12
N GLU A 153 10.88 -15.36 1.33
CA GLU A 153 9.91 -15.00 0.29
C GLU A 153 10.22 -13.62 -0.31
N GLY A 154 10.69 -12.68 0.53
CA GLY A 154 11.11 -11.35 0.08
C GLY A 154 12.32 -11.38 -0.84
N ARG A 155 13.31 -12.27 -0.58
CA ARG A 155 14.48 -12.46 -1.45
C ARG A 155 14.11 -13.01 -2.83
N GLU A 156 13.10 -13.87 -2.89
CA GLU A 156 12.62 -14.46 -4.15
C GLU A 156 11.69 -13.51 -4.92
N SER A 157 11.13 -12.50 -4.24
CA SER A 157 10.16 -11.57 -4.82
C SER A 157 10.80 -10.65 -5.86
N VAL A 158 10.21 -10.62 -7.05
CA VAL A 158 10.60 -9.69 -8.11
C VAL A 158 10.38 -8.22 -7.69
N MET A 159 9.39 -7.95 -6.84
CA MET A 159 9.09 -6.59 -6.36
C MET A 159 10.22 -5.98 -5.53
N LEU A 160 11.03 -6.82 -4.87
CA LEU A 160 12.10 -6.36 -3.97
C LEU A 160 13.48 -6.56 -4.56
N ARG A 161 13.57 -6.91 -5.83
CA ARG A 161 14.85 -7.10 -6.51
C ARG A 161 15.49 -5.75 -6.83
N LEU A 162 16.66 -5.50 -6.26
CA LEU A 162 17.44 -4.27 -6.47
C LEU A 162 18.65 -4.44 -7.36
N GLY A 163 18.94 -5.68 -7.83
CA GLY A 163 20.09 -5.99 -8.67
C GLY A 163 19.77 -7.03 -9.75
N ASP A 164 20.72 -7.28 -10.62
CA ASP A 164 20.57 -8.25 -11.71
C ASP A 164 20.78 -9.70 -11.23
N SER A 165 21.45 -9.89 -10.09
CA SER A 165 21.57 -11.19 -9.42
C SER A 165 21.03 -11.15 -7.99
N PRO A 166 20.72 -12.32 -7.39
CA PRO A 166 20.31 -12.40 -5.98
C PRO A 166 21.36 -11.81 -5.03
N GLU A 167 22.63 -12.08 -5.25
CA GLU A 167 23.74 -11.61 -4.43
C GLU A 167 23.89 -10.09 -4.51
N GLU A 168 23.78 -9.53 -5.70
CA GLU A 168 23.81 -8.09 -5.90
C GLU A 168 22.60 -7.43 -5.23
N SER A 169 21.43 -8.03 -5.34
CA SER A 169 20.21 -7.52 -4.71
C SER A 169 20.36 -7.51 -3.17
N GLU A 170 20.91 -8.57 -2.58
CA GLU A 170 21.14 -8.66 -1.13
C GLU A 170 22.17 -7.61 -0.67
N ALA A 171 23.27 -7.46 -1.39
CA ALA A 171 24.27 -6.44 -1.09
C ALA A 171 23.69 -5.01 -1.14
N ARG A 172 22.82 -4.73 -2.10
CA ARG A 172 22.15 -3.42 -2.19
C ARG A 172 21.15 -3.21 -1.04
N TRP A 173 20.42 -4.24 -0.63
CA TRP A 173 19.54 -4.18 0.54
C TRP A 173 20.30 -3.87 1.82
N ASP A 174 21.50 -4.43 2.00
CA ASP A 174 22.35 -4.19 3.16
C ASP A 174 22.86 -2.74 3.23
N LEU A 175 23.00 -2.08 2.09
CA LEU A 175 23.41 -0.68 1.98
C LEU A 175 22.27 0.32 2.20
N LEU A 176 21.01 -0.13 2.21
CA LEU A 176 19.88 0.79 2.43
C LEU A 176 19.93 1.38 3.84
N PRO A 177 19.67 2.69 3.96
CA PRO A 177 19.60 3.33 5.26
C PRO A 177 18.43 2.76 6.08
N PRO A 178 18.53 2.79 7.41
CA PRO A 178 17.42 2.40 8.26
C PRO A 178 16.24 3.35 8.09
N VAL A 179 15.03 2.82 8.33
CA VAL A 179 13.83 3.65 8.45
C VAL A 179 13.64 4.09 9.91
N TYR A 180 12.93 5.19 10.10
CA TYR A 180 12.72 5.76 11.45
C TYR A 180 11.28 5.59 11.93
N TRP A 181 10.44 4.99 11.11
CA TRP A 181 9.07 4.68 11.45
C TRP A 181 8.57 3.49 10.63
N ALA A 182 7.81 2.62 11.25
CA ALA A 182 7.04 1.58 10.60
C ALA A 182 5.73 1.38 11.37
N ALA A 183 4.66 1.09 10.65
CA ALA A 183 3.37 0.82 11.25
C ALA A 183 3.44 -0.36 12.23
N ARG A 184 2.66 -0.28 13.30
CA ARG A 184 2.50 -1.39 14.23
C ARG A 184 1.34 -2.25 13.79
N VAL A 185 1.64 -3.49 13.50
CA VAL A 185 0.67 -4.54 13.22
C VAL A 185 0.87 -5.67 14.22
N GLU A 186 -0.16 -6.43 14.50
CA GLU A 186 -0.07 -7.53 15.44
C GLU A 186 0.69 -8.71 14.85
N ARG A 187 0.27 -9.14 13.67
CA ARG A 187 0.89 -10.25 12.92
C ARG A 187 0.41 -10.28 11.48
N ALA A 188 1.07 -11.05 10.64
CA ALA A 188 0.56 -11.42 9.34
C ALA A 188 -0.58 -12.45 9.47
N LYS A 189 -1.58 -12.39 8.59
CA LYS A 189 -2.62 -13.41 8.48
C LYS A 189 -2.03 -14.72 7.93
N PRO A 190 -2.62 -15.89 8.25
CA PRO A 190 -2.05 -17.20 7.86
C PRO A 190 -1.84 -17.37 6.34
N ALA A 191 -2.65 -16.73 5.51
CA ALA A 191 -2.53 -16.81 4.04
C ALA A 191 -1.65 -15.71 3.42
N ALA A 192 -1.01 -14.88 4.24
CA ALA A 192 -0.17 -13.78 3.77
C ALA A 192 1.29 -14.21 3.63
N SER A 193 1.91 -13.81 2.54
CA SER A 193 3.37 -13.86 2.35
C SER A 193 3.97 -12.58 2.92
N VAL A 194 4.85 -12.72 3.89
CA VAL A 194 5.60 -11.59 4.47
C VAL A 194 6.88 -11.43 3.69
N LEU A 195 7.10 -10.25 3.12
CA LEU A 195 8.25 -9.97 2.27
C LEU A 195 9.35 -9.19 3.01
N LEU A 196 8.94 -8.28 3.91
CA LEU A 196 9.86 -7.51 4.76
C LEU A 196 9.39 -7.58 6.21
N THR A 197 10.39 -7.66 7.09
CA THR A 197 10.19 -7.63 8.55
C THR A 197 11.03 -6.54 9.20
N ARG A 198 10.67 -6.22 10.43
CA ARG A 198 11.48 -5.42 11.35
C ARG A 198 11.61 -6.14 12.69
N PRO A 199 12.69 -5.87 13.46
CA PRO A 199 12.77 -6.34 14.84
C PRO A 199 11.57 -5.85 15.65
N ASP A 200 10.90 -6.72 16.38
CA ASP A 200 9.85 -6.33 17.32
C ASP A 200 10.47 -6.10 18.70
N ALA A 201 10.56 -4.83 19.09
CA ALA A 201 11.12 -4.43 20.37
C ALA A 201 10.25 -4.87 21.58
N SER A 202 8.99 -5.23 21.37
CA SER A 202 8.04 -5.58 22.44
C SER A 202 8.12 -7.05 22.86
N THR A 203 8.57 -7.93 21.98
CA THR A 203 8.56 -9.39 22.20
C THR A 203 9.95 -10.03 22.29
N GLY A 204 11.01 -9.22 22.15
CA GLY A 204 12.41 -9.66 22.36
C GLY A 204 12.99 -10.65 21.34
N SER A 205 12.18 -11.24 20.46
CA SER A 205 12.62 -12.25 19.50
C SER A 205 11.70 -12.42 18.28
N ARG A 206 10.57 -11.72 18.21
CA ARG A 206 9.66 -11.81 17.07
C ARG A 206 9.90 -10.68 16.09
N GLU A 207 9.98 -11.05 14.83
CA GLU A 207 9.98 -10.10 13.73
C GLU A 207 8.53 -9.69 13.42
N ALA A 208 8.30 -8.38 13.29
CA ALA A 208 7.00 -7.85 12.90
C ALA A 208 6.95 -7.59 11.37
N PRO A 209 5.85 -7.93 10.68
CA PRO A 209 5.72 -7.68 9.25
C PRO A 209 5.70 -6.17 8.96
N VAL A 210 6.37 -5.78 7.88
CA VAL A 210 6.40 -4.41 7.35
C VAL A 210 5.84 -4.35 5.95
N LEU A 211 6.09 -5.39 5.15
CA LEU A 211 5.53 -5.57 3.83
C LEU A 211 4.97 -6.97 3.73
N ALA A 212 3.68 -7.08 3.48
CA ALA A 212 2.98 -8.34 3.35
C ALA A 212 1.99 -8.30 2.18
N LEU A 213 1.85 -9.42 1.51
CA LEU A 213 0.99 -9.62 0.35
C LEU A 213 0.09 -10.83 0.57
N HIS A 214 -1.16 -10.76 0.15
CA HIS A 214 -2.00 -11.94 0.01
C HIS A 214 -3.01 -11.81 -1.13
N ARG A 215 -3.53 -12.94 -1.57
CA ARG A 215 -4.68 -12.99 -2.44
C ARG A 215 -5.97 -12.83 -1.64
N TYR A 216 -6.89 -12.03 -2.17
CA TYR A 216 -8.20 -11.85 -1.59
C TYR A 216 -9.28 -11.96 -2.69
N GLY A 217 -10.01 -13.07 -2.71
CA GLY A 217 -10.92 -13.38 -3.82
C GLY A 217 -10.16 -13.51 -5.14
N ALA A 218 -10.56 -12.75 -6.15
CA ALA A 218 -9.92 -12.75 -7.47
C ALA A 218 -8.70 -11.82 -7.57
N GLY A 219 -8.50 -10.90 -6.60
CA GLY A 219 -7.44 -9.91 -6.62
C GLY A 219 -6.36 -10.12 -5.56
N GLU A 220 -5.56 -9.08 -5.35
CA GLU A 220 -4.42 -9.10 -4.43
C GLU A 220 -4.37 -7.82 -3.58
N VAL A 221 -3.89 -7.96 -2.34
CA VAL A 221 -3.70 -6.84 -1.41
C VAL A 221 -2.28 -6.83 -0.89
N LEU A 222 -1.60 -5.70 -1.05
CA LEU A 222 -0.29 -5.40 -0.49
C LEU A 222 -0.46 -4.38 0.65
N PHE A 223 0.22 -4.63 1.77
CA PHE A 223 0.28 -3.70 2.91
C PHE A 223 1.73 -3.49 3.31
#